data_73ec2fcfa2b3331a510c6a3caf258d4d
#
_entry.id   73ec2fcfa2b3331a510c6a3caf258d4d
#
_cell.length_a   1.000
_cell.length_b   1.000
_cell.length_c   1.000
_cell.angle_alpha   90.00
_cell.angle_beta   90.00
_cell.angle_gamma   90.00
#
_symmetry.space_group_name_H-M   'P 1'
#
loop_
_entity.id
_entity.type
_entity.pdbx_description
1 polymer ?
#
loop_
_entity_poly.entity_id
_entity_poly.type
_entity_poly.pdbx_seq_one_letter_code
_entity_poly.pdbx_strand_id
1 'polypeptide(L)'
;MKISKSANKFIRERNIEDVTFNLIEQKVTGCCIGIVKEIKPVYEAPVDASNYRYIQAEGCYIFISRKIKIIGPLTLTTEGLWKKRLFLSGAIVPI
;
A
#
# COMPACT_ATOMS: atom_id res chain seq x y z
N MET A 1 -3.07 11.58 7.25
CA MET A 1 -3.63 10.27 6.87
C MET A 1 -4.50 9.73 7.98
N LYS A 2 -5.63 9.19 7.63
CA LYS A 2 -6.50 8.49 8.59
C LYS A 2 -6.17 7.00 8.59
N ILE A 3 -6.22 6.39 9.78
CA ILE A 3 -6.03 4.95 9.94
C ILE A 3 -7.32 4.39 10.54
N SER A 4 -7.93 3.42 9.85
CA SER A 4 -9.15 2.78 10.34
C SER A 4 -8.86 1.93 11.58
N LYS A 5 -9.92 1.61 12.33
CA LYS A 5 -9.77 0.74 13.50
C LYS A 5 -9.22 -0.62 13.13
N SER A 6 -9.66 -1.19 12.00
CA SER A 6 -9.19 -2.48 11.52
C SER A 6 -7.71 -2.43 11.13
N ALA A 7 -7.26 -1.38 10.47
CA ALA A 7 -5.87 -1.20 10.12
C ALA A 7 -4.99 -1.04 11.36
N ASN A 8 -5.44 -0.25 12.33
CA ASN A 8 -4.71 -0.05 13.57
C ASN A 8 -4.55 -1.36 14.35
N LYS A 9 -5.61 -2.16 14.41
CA LYS A 9 -5.58 -3.49 15.03
C LYS A 9 -4.60 -4.40 14.31
N PHE A 10 -4.63 -4.42 12.98
CA PHE A 10 -3.73 -5.21 12.14
C PHE A 10 -2.27 -4.86 12.41
N ILE A 11 -1.95 -3.57 12.46
CA ILE A 11 -0.60 -3.08 12.71
C ILE A 11 -0.11 -3.50 14.11
N ARG A 12 -0.95 -3.34 15.11
CA ARG A 12 -0.61 -3.70 16.51
C ARG A 12 -0.41 -5.20 16.69
N GLU A 13 -1.31 -6.00 16.15
CA GLU A 13 -1.25 -7.47 16.31
C GLU A 13 -0.02 -8.07 15.64
N ARG A 14 0.49 -7.44 14.58
CA ARG A 14 1.64 -7.93 13.82
C ARG A 14 2.93 -7.19 14.12
N ASN A 15 2.90 -6.22 15.04
CA ASN A 15 4.07 -5.40 15.39
C ASN A 15 4.72 -4.75 14.16
N ILE A 16 3.89 -4.21 13.27
CA ILE A 16 4.36 -3.58 12.04
C ILE A 16 4.84 -2.16 12.36
N GLU A 17 6.10 -1.87 12.02
CA GLU A 17 6.68 -0.53 12.20
C GLU A 17 6.68 0.26 10.90
N ASP A 18 6.91 -0.41 9.78
CA ASP A 18 7.03 0.20 8.47
C ASP A 18 6.13 -0.50 7.47
N VAL A 19 5.49 0.29 6.60
CA VAL A 19 4.69 -0.24 5.49
C VAL A 19 5.10 0.50 4.23
N THR A 20 5.42 -0.25 3.18
CA THR A 20 5.74 0.30 1.88
C THR A 20 4.70 -0.15 0.85
N PHE A 21 4.08 0.80 0.18
CA PHE A 21 3.15 0.52 -0.91
C PHE A 21 3.88 0.65 -2.24
N ASN A 22 4.02 -0.47 -2.94
CA ASN A 22 4.66 -0.54 -4.24
C ASN A 22 3.64 -0.70 -5.36
N LEU A 23 4.01 -0.20 -6.53
CA LEU A 23 3.27 -0.48 -7.75
C LEU A 23 3.91 -1.66 -8.44
N ILE A 24 3.20 -2.78 -8.49
CA ILE A 24 3.65 -4.03 -9.08
C ILE A 24 3.05 -4.17 -10.48
N GLU A 25 3.88 -4.50 -11.45
CA GLU A 25 3.45 -4.77 -12.81
C GLU A 25 3.64 -6.25 -13.12
N GLN A 26 2.61 -6.89 -13.68
CA GLN A 26 2.66 -8.28 -14.11
C GLN A 26 2.19 -8.38 -15.55
N LYS A 27 2.93 -9.13 -16.38
CA LYS A 27 2.47 -9.49 -17.71
C LYS A 27 1.47 -10.64 -17.58
N VAL A 28 0.32 -10.47 -18.21
CA VAL A 28 -0.69 -11.52 -18.29
C VAL A 28 -0.65 -12.10 -19.68
N THR A 29 -0.46 -13.42 -19.78
CA THR A 29 -0.48 -14.16 -21.04
C THR A 29 -1.69 -15.09 -21.08
N GLY A 30 -2.26 -15.30 -22.26
CA GLY A 30 -3.46 -16.11 -22.43
C GLY A 30 -4.35 -15.54 -23.52
N CYS A 31 -5.67 -15.57 -23.32
CA CYS A 31 -6.63 -15.01 -24.28
C CYS A 31 -6.44 -13.51 -24.46
N CYS A 32 -5.94 -12.83 -23.44
CA CYS A 32 -5.62 -11.40 -23.48
C CYS A 32 -4.18 -11.22 -23.08
N ILE A 33 -3.43 -10.46 -23.89
CA ILE A 33 -2.06 -10.07 -23.57
C ILE A 33 -2.13 -8.66 -23.02
N GLY A 34 -1.59 -8.44 -21.82
CA GLY A 34 -1.61 -7.13 -21.21
C GLY A 34 -0.70 -7.03 -19.99
N ILE A 35 -0.65 -5.83 -19.43
CA ILE A 35 0.08 -5.56 -18.19
C ILE A 35 -0.95 -5.23 -17.13
N VAL A 36 -0.93 -6.00 -16.05
CA VAL A 36 -1.74 -5.72 -14.86
C VAL A 36 -0.87 -4.99 -13.85
N LYS A 37 -1.35 -3.85 -13.38
CA LYS A 37 -0.68 -3.06 -12.34
C LYS A 37 -1.48 -3.14 -11.06
N GLU A 38 -0.79 -3.32 -9.95
CA GLU A 38 -1.41 -3.47 -8.64
C GLU A 38 -0.61 -2.75 -7.57
N ILE A 39 -1.31 -2.14 -6.61
CA ILE A 39 -0.68 -1.53 -5.44
C ILE A 39 -0.63 -2.59 -4.35
N LYS A 40 0.59 -2.97 -3.94
CA LYS A 40 0.79 -4.00 -2.91
C LYS A 40 1.54 -3.46 -1.70
N PRO A 41 1.11 -3.81 -0.49
CA PRO A 41 1.85 -3.48 0.71
C PRO A 41 3.00 -4.46 0.97
N VAL A 42 4.11 -3.93 1.46
CA VAL A 42 5.22 -4.71 2.01
C VAL A 42 5.47 -4.18 3.41
N TYR A 43 5.58 -5.06 4.39
CA TYR A 43 5.65 -4.67 5.80
C TYR A 43 7.09 -4.47 6.26
N GLU A 44 7.82 -3.66 5.52
CA GLU A 44 9.19 -3.27 5.82
C GLU A 44 9.52 -1.95 5.15
N ALA A 45 10.60 -1.30 5.58
CA ALA A 45 11.05 -0.05 4.97
C ALA A 45 11.64 -0.32 3.58
N PRO A 46 11.52 0.63 2.63
CA PRO A 46 12.09 0.46 1.30
C PRO A 46 13.62 0.55 1.35
N VAL A 47 14.27 -0.14 0.42
CA VAL A 47 15.75 -0.09 0.28
C VAL A 47 16.20 1.31 -0.11
N ASP A 48 15.43 1.96 -0.99
CA ASP A 48 15.71 3.32 -1.46
C ASP A 48 14.49 4.21 -1.20
N ALA A 49 14.53 4.94 -0.10
CA ALA A 49 13.42 5.81 0.31
C ALA A 49 13.25 7.03 -0.61
N SER A 50 14.23 7.37 -1.43
CA SER A 50 14.15 8.54 -2.33
C SER A 50 13.05 8.40 -3.39
N ASN A 51 12.67 7.18 -3.74
CA ASN A 51 11.61 6.89 -4.71
C ASN A 51 10.22 6.79 -4.07
N TYR A 52 10.11 7.13 -2.79
CA TYR A 52 8.88 7.00 -2.03
C TYR A 52 8.51 8.31 -1.35
N ARG A 53 7.21 8.52 -1.22
CA ARG A 53 6.66 9.57 -0.36
C ARG A 53 6.59 9.00 1.05
N TYR A 54 7.07 9.77 2.01
CA TYR A 54 7.08 9.37 3.41
C TYR A 54 5.93 10.04 4.16
N ILE A 55 5.18 9.24 4.90
CA ILE A 55 4.11 9.74 5.76
C ILE A 55 4.27 9.07 7.12
N GLN A 56 4.40 9.88 8.16
CA GLN A 56 4.39 9.37 9.52
C GLN A 56 2.95 9.32 10.00
N ALA A 57 2.47 8.12 10.27
CA ALA A 57 1.16 7.89 10.87
C ALA A 57 1.35 7.45 12.32
N GLU A 58 0.28 7.49 13.09
CA GLU A 58 0.32 7.11 14.51
C GLU A 58 0.76 5.65 14.66
N GLY A 59 1.96 5.46 15.22
CA GLY A 59 2.53 4.15 15.47
C GLY A 59 3.11 3.42 14.25
N CYS A 60 3.17 4.06 13.09
CA CYS A 60 3.65 3.40 11.89
C CYS A 60 4.22 4.40 10.89
N TYR A 61 5.27 4.02 10.18
CA TYR A 61 5.86 4.78 9.10
C TYR A 61 5.39 4.24 7.77
N ILE A 62 4.87 5.12 6.90
CA ILE A 62 4.27 4.71 5.63
C ILE A 62 5.05 5.31 4.47
N PHE A 63 5.44 4.46 3.54
CA PHE A 63 6.16 4.84 2.32
C PHE A 63 5.29 4.49 1.11
N ILE A 64 5.04 5.47 0.26
CA ILE A 64 4.20 5.28 -0.93
C ILE A 64 5.04 5.55 -2.16
N SER A 65 5.11 4.58 -3.07
CA SER A 65 5.85 4.74 -4.32
C SER A 65 5.37 5.98 -5.07
N ARG A 66 6.31 6.76 -5.59
CA ARG A 66 5.99 7.95 -6.39
C ARG A 66 5.29 7.61 -7.70
N LYS A 67 5.29 6.34 -8.10
CA LYS A 67 4.55 5.84 -9.26
C LYS A 67 3.06 5.72 -9.00
N ILE A 68 2.65 5.74 -7.73
CA ILE A 68 1.24 5.67 -7.34
C ILE A 68 0.66 7.09 -7.36
N LYS A 69 -0.51 7.24 -8.00
CA LYS A 69 -1.19 8.53 -8.05
C LYS A 69 -2.10 8.71 -6.84
N ILE A 70 -1.96 9.83 -6.15
CA ILE A 70 -2.81 10.19 -5.02
C ILE A 70 -3.90 11.12 -5.53
N ILE A 71 -5.17 10.74 -5.34
CA ILE A 71 -6.32 11.45 -5.89
C ILE A 71 -7.22 12.08 -4.82
N GLY A 72 -6.98 11.80 -3.57
CA GLY A 72 -7.81 12.34 -2.49
C GLY A 72 -7.20 12.09 -1.13
N PRO A 73 -7.97 12.33 -0.05
CA PRO A 73 -7.48 12.05 1.29
C PRO A 73 -7.10 10.58 1.45
N LEU A 74 -5.92 10.33 1.98
CA LEU A 74 -5.43 8.97 2.17
C LEU A 74 -6.01 8.37 3.45
N THR A 75 -6.49 7.14 3.33
CA THR A 75 -6.98 6.35 4.46
C THR A 75 -6.36 4.98 4.39
N LEU A 76 -5.79 4.53 5.50
CA LEU A 76 -5.25 3.19 5.65
C LEU A 76 -6.31 2.30 6.27
N THR A 77 -6.66 1.22 5.59
CA THR A 77 -7.65 0.26 6.05
C THR A 77 -7.16 -1.17 5.78
N THR A 78 -8.00 -2.15 6.00
CA THR A 78 -7.68 -3.55 5.68
C THR A 78 -8.66 -4.10 4.67
N GLU A 79 -8.21 -5.06 3.87
CA GLU A 79 -9.07 -5.79 2.95
C GLU A 79 -8.78 -7.29 3.04
N GLY A 80 -9.69 -8.11 2.54
CA GLY A 80 -9.59 -9.56 2.54
C GLY A 80 -10.41 -10.21 3.63
N LEU A 81 -10.96 -11.41 3.34
CA LEU A 81 -11.75 -12.19 4.29
C LEU A 81 -10.89 -13.17 5.09
N TRP A 82 -9.99 -13.87 4.40
CA TRP A 82 -9.14 -14.90 5.00
C TRP A 82 -7.73 -14.43 5.29
N LYS A 83 -7.12 -13.75 4.31
CA LYS A 83 -5.81 -13.14 4.46
C LYS A 83 -5.98 -11.63 4.39
N LYS A 84 -6.05 -11.01 5.55
CA LYS A 84 -6.15 -9.55 5.62
C LYS A 84 -4.83 -8.91 5.26
N ARG A 85 -4.90 -7.82 4.54
CA ARG A 85 -3.75 -6.97 4.22
C ARG A 85 -4.14 -5.52 4.33
N LEU A 86 -3.16 -4.65 4.50
CA LEU A 86 -3.41 -3.22 4.51
C LEU A 86 -3.77 -2.74 3.10
N PHE A 87 -4.72 -1.84 3.05
CA PHE A 87 -5.22 -1.24 1.82
C PHE A 87 -5.18 0.27 1.93
N LEU A 88 -4.68 0.93 0.89
CA LEU A 88 -4.57 2.38 0.84
C LEU A 88 -5.69 2.96 -0.01
N SER A 89 -6.62 3.68 0.64
CA SER A 89 -7.68 4.39 -0.04
C SER A 89 -7.24 5.82 -0.38
N GLY A 90 -7.69 6.35 -1.50
CA GLY A 90 -7.30 7.67 -1.97
C GLY A 90 -6.10 7.65 -2.92
N ALA A 91 -5.62 6.46 -3.28
CA ALA A 91 -4.54 6.25 -4.22
C ALA A 91 -4.98 5.31 -5.34
N ILE A 92 -4.49 5.55 -6.54
CA ILE A 92 -4.84 4.72 -7.70
C ILE A 92 -3.61 4.39 -8.53
N VAL A 93 -3.76 3.34 -9.33
CA VAL A 93 -2.79 3.00 -10.37
C VAL A 93 -2.93 4.01 -11.49
N PRO A 94 -1.85 4.72 -11.90
CA PRO A 94 -1.94 5.66 -13.02
C PRO A 94 -2.14 4.90 -14.33
N ILE A 95 -2.91 5.51 -15.20
CA ILE A 95 -3.20 4.96 -16.52
C ILE A 95 -2.05 5.29 -17.47
#